data_cf8f194b4a96966370270cec441e09b4
#
_entry.id   cf8f194b4a96966370270cec441e09b4
#
_cell.length_a   1.000
_cell.length_b   1.000
_cell.length_c   1.000
_cell.angle_alpha   90.00
_cell.angle_beta   90.00
_cell.angle_gamma   90.00
#
_symmetry.space_group_name_H-M   'P 1'
#
loop_
_entity.id
_entity.type
_entity.pdbx_description
1 polymer ?
#
loop_
_entity_poly.entity_id
_entity_poly.type
_entity_poly.pdbx_seq_one_letter_code
_entity_poly.pdbx_strand_id
1 'polypeptide(L)'
;MTFPARVREPDHVIPDILGPKLASILATPGVTDVLINGHEQVWFERAAGRLEPLKSPFETDGEIARLAQDLIASGGRHLDQANPFADVSIGAGIRVHAALASTCHPKTLISIRVHLDRHYGLQELSKTGMFGEIELDLLRTILRNRQNFLIAGAAGAGKTTLLRAMLSECPSERIIAVEDVGEIGLESGHFISLQTRQANNEGAGEITLDRLVREALRMRPDRIAVGEVRGAELLTMVQALNTGHSGGGATLHANSFESVASRLGAIGWQCRMPAEEMLNQVRAAIDWVIFVGVQGGARRVQRIGPLP
;
A
#
# COMPACT_ATOMS: atom_id res chain seq x y z
N MET A 1 -2.69 -26.91 10.17
CA MET A 1 -1.27 -26.91 10.57
C MET A 1 -0.81 -25.48 10.65
N THR A 2 -0.64 -24.94 11.84
CA THR A 2 -0.10 -23.62 12.11
C THR A 2 1.40 -23.69 11.87
N PHE A 3 1.91 -22.99 10.84
CA PHE A 3 3.34 -22.88 10.64
C PHE A 3 3.95 -22.08 11.80
N PRO A 4 5.01 -22.58 12.45
CA PRO A 4 5.72 -21.78 13.45
C PRO A 4 6.30 -20.55 12.74
N ALA A 5 5.98 -19.36 13.25
CA ALA A 5 6.66 -18.15 12.87
C ALA A 5 8.17 -18.39 13.11
N ARG A 6 8.95 -18.48 12.02
CA ARG A 6 10.40 -18.42 12.15
C ARG A 6 10.73 -17.08 12.80
N VAL A 7 11.23 -17.15 14.02
CA VAL A 7 11.81 -16.02 14.73
C VAL A 7 12.84 -15.40 13.79
N ARG A 8 12.58 -14.20 13.31
CA ARG A 8 13.55 -13.42 12.56
C ARG A 8 14.61 -12.90 13.53
N GLU A 9 15.86 -13.13 13.21
CA GLU A 9 16.93 -12.24 13.64
C GLU A 9 16.69 -10.85 13.03
N PRO A 10 17.10 -9.76 13.72
CA PRO A 10 16.81 -8.39 13.31
C PRO A 10 17.65 -7.96 12.10
N ASP A 11 17.31 -8.43 10.89
CA ASP A 11 17.87 -7.91 9.64
C ASP A 11 17.15 -6.65 9.13
N HIS A 12 16.27 -6.08 9.95
CA HIS A 12 15.70 -4.76 9.65
C HIS A 12 16.63 -3.69 10.23
N VAL A 13 17.21 -2.90 9.35
CA VAL A 13 17.76 -1.60 9.71
C VAL A 13 16.58 -0.77 10.21
N ILE A 14 16.40 -0.76 11.54
CA ILE A 14 15.42 0.13 12.18
C ILE A 14 15.97 1.54 12.00
N PRO A 15 15.27 2.44 11.30
CA PRO A 15 15.76 3.79 11.08
C PRO A 15 16.07 4.51 12.41
N ASP A 16 17.23 5.16 12.51
CA ASP A 16 17.66 5.87 13.72
C ASP A 16 16.66 6.91 14.20
N ILE A 17 15.86 7.45 13.29
CA ILE A 17 14.80 8.44 13.59
C ILE A 17 13.74 7.91 14.56
N LEU A 18 13.53 6.60 14.64
CA LEU A 18 12.60 5.98 15.59
C LEU A 18 13.07 6.12 17.06
N GLY A 19 14.34 6.40 17.24
CA GLY A 19 14.95 6.50 18.55
C GLY A 19 14.96 5.17 19.35
N PRO A 20 15.70 5.09 20.42
CA PRO A 20 15.95 3.83 21.13
C PRO A 20 14.69 3.22 21.76
N LYS A 21 13.73 4.04 22.16
CA LYS A 21 12.48 3.56 22.80
C LYS A 21 11.61 2.79 21.81
N LEU A 22 11.34 3.35 20.63
CA LEU A 22 10.57 2.66 19.59
C LEU A 22 11.37 1.51 18.96
N ALA A 23 12.66 1.72 18.73
CA ALA A 23 13.52 0.69 18.19
C ALA A 23 13.49 -0.58 19.03
N SER A 24 13.49 -0.46 20.38
CA SER A 24 13.40 -1.61 21.28
C SER A 24 12.07 -2.37 21.17
N ILE A 25 10.97 -1.66 20.94
CA ILE A 25 9.64 -2.28 20.75
C ILE A 25 9.60 -2.99 19.39
N LEU A 26 10.04 -2.33 18.33
CA LEU A 26 10.02 -2.85 16.97
C LEU A 26 11.02 -4.00 16.75
N ALA A 27 12.08 -4.07 17.54
CA ALA A 27 13.01 -5.20 17.56
C ALA A 27 12.39 -6.48 18.15
N THR A 28 11.22 -6.37 18.82
CA THR A 28 10.51 -7.55 19.31
C THR A 28 10.05 -8.42 18.15
N PRO A 29 10.41 -9.71 18.13
CA PRO A 29 10.09 -10.57 16.99
C PRO A 29 8.61 -10.64 16.67
N GLY A 30 8.26 -10.42 15.41
CA GLY A 30 6.90 -10.55 14.90
C GLY A 30 5.99 -9.36 15.15
N VAL A 31 6.47 -8.25 15.71
CA VAL A 31 5.68 -7.02 15.84
C VAL A 31 5.33 -6.48 14.44
N THR A 32 4.05 -6.22 14.23
CA THR A 32 3.48 -5.65 13.01
C THR A 32 2.93 -4.26 13.21
N ASP A 33 2.42 -3.97 14.39
CA ASP A 33 1.82 -2.67 14.67
C ASP A 33 2.21 -2.21 16.08
N VAL A 34 2.46 -0.91 16.26
CA VAL A 34 2.66 -0.23 17.54
C VAL A 34 1.72 0.96 17.60
N LEU A 35 0.89 1.03 18.64
CA LEU A 35 -0.09 2.08 18.84
C LEU A 35 0.24 2.85 20.13
N ILE A 36 0.42 4.15 20.00
CA ILE A 36 0.71 5.06 21.13
C ILE A 36 -0.47 6.03 21.28
N ASN A 37 -1.19 5.92 22.39
CA ASN A 37 -2.35 6.74 22.69
C ASN A 37 -2.04 7.68 23.88
N GLY A 38 -1.13 8.64 23.64
CA GLY A 38 -0.54 9.42 24.73
C GLY A 38 0.54 8.62 25.48
N HIS A 39 1.19 9.27 26.47
CA HIS A 39 2.34 8.67 27.17
C HIS A 39 1.98 7.48 28.07
N GLU A 40 0.72 7.33 28.45
CA GLU A 40 0.28 6.27 29.36
C GLU A 40 -0.10 4.96 28.68
N GLN A 41 -0.49 5.01 27.40
CA GLN A 41 -1.09 3.88 26.69
C GLN A 41 -0.31 3.52 25.44
N VAL A 42 0.49 2.49 25.53
CA VAL A 42 1.21 1.91 24.40
C VAL A 42 0.77 0.46 24.22
N TRP A 43 0.50 0.11 22.99
CA TRP A 43 0.05 -1.22 22.59
C TRP A 43 0.88 -1.69 21.42
N PHE A 44 1.03 -2.98 21.27
CA PHE A 44 1.63 -3.58 20.07
C PHE A 44 0.82 -4.80 19.62
N GLU A 45 0.94 -5.13 18.36
CA GLU A 45 0.39 -6.33 17.77
C GLU A 45 1.50 -7.15 17.13
N ARG A 46 1.41 -8.48 17.23
CA ARG A 46 2.26 -9.42 16.50
C ARG A 46 1.49 -10.05 15.35
N ALA A 47 2.20 -10.53 14.34
CA ALA A 47 1.60 -11.20 13.19
C ALA A 47 0.58 -12.28 13.63
N ALA A 48 -0.68 -12.12 13.20
CA ALA A 48 -1.83 -12.95 13.56
C ALA A 48 -2.18 -12.94 15.06
N GLY A 49 -1.78 -11.91 15.80
CA GLY A 49 -1.98 -11.77 17.23
C GLY A 49 -3.14 -10.85 17.63
N ARG A 50 -3.25 -10.62 18.92
CA ARG A 50 -4.10 -9.59 19.51
C ARG A 50 -3.25 -8.40 19.92
N LEU A 51 -3.86 -7.24 20.04
CA LEU A 51 -3.25 -6.09 20.69
C LEU A 51 -2.91 -6.41 22.12
N GLU A 52 -1.65 -6.26 22.48
CA GLU A 52 -1.12 -6.46 23.82
C GLU A 52 -0.68 -5.11 24.40
N PRO A 53 -1.03 -4.81 25.68
CA PRO A 53 -0.56 -3.60 26.32
C PRO A 53 0.94 -3.70 26.64
N LEU A 54 1.65 -2.59 26.45
CA LEU A 54 3.05 -2.44 26.83
C LEU A 54 3.20 -1.36 27.90
N LYS A 55 4.07 -1.60 28.89
CA LYS A 55 4.45 -0.52 29.80
C LYS A 55 5.12 0.59 28.98
N SER A 56 4.51 1.78 29.02
CA SER A 56 5.00 2.90 28.22
C SER A 56 6.46 3.26 28.57
N PRO A 57 7.32 3.39 27.57
CA PRO A 57 8.66 3.92 27.77
C PRO A 57 8.70 5.45 27.77
N PHE A 58 7.56 6.12 27.53
CA PHE A 58 7.45 7.58 27.44
C PHE A 58 7.00 8.17 28.78
N GLU A 59 7.51 9.34 29.12
CA GLU A 59 7.23 10.00 30.39
C GLU A 59 6.18 11.11 30.28
N THR A 60 6.08 11.76 29.12
CA THR A 60 5.15 12.89 28.90
C THR A 60 4.55 12.87 27.50
N ASP A 61 3.34 13.47 27.37
CA ASP A 61 2.71 13.68 26.06
C ASP A 61 3.51 14.64 25.18
N GLY A 62 4.28 15.57 25.77
CA GLY A 62 5.18 16.45 25.02
C GLY A 62 6.33 15.71 24.36
N GLU A 63 6.80 14.60 24.92
CA GLU A 63 7.80 13.73 24.29
C GLU A 63 7.20 13.05 23.05
N ILE A 64 5.96 12.57 23.17
CA ILE A 64 5.27 11.91 22.04
C ILE A 64 4.95 12.92 20.93
N ALA A 65 4.57 14.14 21.27
CA ALA A 65 4.30 15.18 20.28
C ALA A 65 5.55 15.50 19.47
N ARG A 66 6.72 15.64 20.11
CA ARG A 66 7.99 15.84 19.41
C ARG A 66 8.36 14.64 18.53
N LEU A 67 8.26 13.44 19.08
CA LEU A 67 8.50 12.20 18.33
C LEU A 67 7.60 12.12 17.08
N ALA A 68 6.32 12.42 17.21
CA ALA A 68 5.39 12.45 16.09
C ALA A 68 5.82 13.45 15.00
N GLN A 69 6.18 14.67 15.40
CA GLN A 69 6.66 15.69 14.47
C GLN A 69 7.95 15.29 13.76
N ASP A 70 8.92 14.73 14.47
CA ASP A 70 10.19 14.28 13.91
C ASP A 70 10.00 13.13 12.91
N LEU A 71 9.16 12.14 13.26
CA LEU A 71 8.82 11.02 12.38
C LEU A 71 8.15 11.50 11.08
N ILE A 72 7.16 12.39 11.20
CA ILE A 72 6.45 12.93 10.05
C ILE A 72 7.38 13.81 9.18
N ALA A 73 8.23 14.62 9.81
CA ALA A 73 9.19 15.45 9.10
C ALA A 73 10.22 14.61 8.33
N SER A 74 10.67 13.47 8.87
CA SER A 74 11.60 12.57 8.21
C SER A 74 11.05 11.98 6.91
N GLY A 75 9.72 11.81 6.81
CA GLY A 75 9.01 11.42 5.59
C GLY A 75 8.67 12.59 4.67
N GLY A 76 9.21 13.79 4.93
CA GLY A 76 9.01 14.98 4.09
C GLY A 76 7.64 15.63 4.23
N ARG A 77 6.90 15.37 5.32
CA ARG A 77 5.61 15.98 5.63
C ARG A 77 5.68 16.84 6.89
N HIS A 78 4.67 17.68 7.10
CA HIS A 78 4.55 18.54 8.28
C HIS A 78 3.41 18.08 9.17
N LEU A 79 3.62 18.21 10.50
CA LEU A 79 2.63 17.92 11.52
C LEU A 79 2.61 19.09 12.53
N ASP A 80 1.55 19.89 12.50
CA ASP A 80 1.36 21.05 13.35
C ASP A 80 -0.12 21.27 13.68
N GLN A 81 -0.45 22.37 14.36
CA GLN A 81 -1.85 22.67 14.74
C GLN A 81 -2.76 22.98 13.54
N ALA A 82 -2.20 23.44 12.42
CA ALA A 82 -2.97 23.69 11.21
C ALA A 82 -3.23 22.39 10.43
N ASN A 83 -2.26 21.45 10.47
CA ASN A 83 -2.32 20.14 9.85
C ASN A 83 -2.01 19.06 10.91
N PRO A 84 -2.97 18.75 11.81
CA PRO A 84 -2.72 17.90 12.96
C PRO A 84 -2.68 16.41 12.64
N PHE A 85 -2.85 16.00 11.38
CA PHE A 85 -2.84 14.61 10.93
C PHE A 85 -1.88 14.43 9.74
N ALA A 86 -1.03 13.43 9.81
CA ALA A 86 -0.17 13.09 8.67
C ALA A 86 0.20 11.60 8.66
N ASP A 87 0.43 11.09 7.44
CA ASP A 87 0.95 9.75 7.16
C ASP A 87 2.29 9.86 6.45
N VAL A 88 3.26 9.02 6.82
CA VAL A 88 4.54 8.90 6.12
C VAL A 88 5.01 7.46 6.05
N SER A 89 5.86 7.17 5.06
CA SER A 89 6.75 6.00 5.08
C SER A 89 8.16 6.49 5.42
N ILE A 90 8.79 5.86 6.41
CA ILE A 90 10.13 6.23 6.88
C ILE A 90 11.21 5.21 6.45
N GLY A 91 10.94 4.48 5.39
CA GLY A 91 11.81 3.41 4.88
C GLY A 91 11.59 2.07 5.58
N ALA A 92 12.29 1.03 5.10
CA ALA A 92 12.26 -0.34 5.65
C ALA A 92 10.84 -0.91 5.86
N GLY A 93 9.87 -0.51 5.04
CA GLY A 93 8.48 -0.95 5.18
C GLY A 93 7.75 -0.41 6.41
N ILE A 94 8.23 0.68 7.03
CA ILE A 94 7.60 1.28 8.21
C ILE A 94 6.73 2.46 7.77
N ARG A 95 5.43 2.34 8.07
CA ARG A 95 4.45 3.41 7.89
C ARG A 95 4.06 4.00 9.23
N VAL A 96 4.04 5.30 9.32
CA VAL A 96 3.65 6.05 10.51
C VAL A 96 2.47 6.94 10.18
N HIS A 97 1.39 6.79 10.95
CA HIS A 97 0.31 7.77 11.04
C HIS A 97 0.41 8.50 12.37
N ALA A 98 0.36 9.81 12.36
CA ALA A 98 0.37 10.62 13.57
C ALA A 98 -0.80 11.60 13.59
N ALA A 99 -1.37 11.78 14.79
CA ALA A 99 -2.39 12.77 15.09
C ALA A 99 -1.91 13.60 16.29
N LEU A 100 -1.63 14.87 16.08
CA LEU A 100 -1.19 15.79 17.14
C LEU A 100 -2.36 16.10 18.08
N ALA A 101 -2.06 16.30 19.36
CA ALA A 101 -3.06 16.77 20.33
C ALA A 101 -3.71 18.08 19.81
N SER A 102 -5.02 18.07 19.71
CA SER A 102 -5.82 19.15 19.10
C SER A 102 -7.18 19.23 19.79
N THR A 103 -8.04 20.12 19.28
CA THR A 103 -9.44 20.21 19.75
C THR A 103 -10.24 18.92 19.50
N CYS A 104 -9.82 18.08 18.55
CA CYS A 104 -10.47 16.80 18.25
C CYS A 104 -10.07 15.68 19.22
N HIS A 105 -8.84 15.73 19.77
CA HIS A 105 -8.34 14.75 20.73
C HIS A 105 -7.29 15.38 21.65
N PRO A 106 -7.36 15.14 22.98
CA PRO A 106 -6.49 15.82 23.95
C PRO A 106 -5.05 15.29 24.00
N LYS A 107 -4.76 14.13 23.40
CA LYS A 107 -3.44 13.49 23.40
C LYS A 107 -2.93 13.31 22.00
N THR A 108 -1.61 13.31 21.83
CA THR A 108 -0.98 12.93 20.56
C THR A 108 -1.05 11.42 20.40
N LEU A 109 -1.43 10.98 19.19
CA LEU A 109 -1.56 9.58 18.82
C LEU A 109 -0.52 9.25 17.75
N ILE A 110 0.11 8.08 17.84
CA ILE A 110 1.00 7.56 16.79
C ILE A 110 0.63 6.10 16.53
N SER A 111 0.40 5.78 15.26
CA SER A 111 0.21 4.41 14.79
C SER A 111 1.37 4.06 13.87
N ILE A 112 2.16 3.07 14.24
CA ILE A 112 3.29 2.58 13.46
C ILE A 112 2.93 1.21 12.95
N ARG A 113 2.95 1.02 11.63
CA ARG A 113 2.82 -0.27 10.99
C ARG A 113 4.13 -0.68 10.37
N VAL A 114 4.59 -1.87 10.73
CA VAL A 114 5.76 -2.51 10.12
C VAL A 114 5.28 -3.53 9.11
N HIS A 115 5.46 -3.23 7.85
CA HIS A 115 5.31 -4.26 6.84
C HIS A 115 6.52 -5.18 6.95
N LEU A 116 6.26 -6.43 7.36
CA LEU A 116 7.30 -7.45 7.35
C LEU A 116 7.77 -7.59 5.90
N ASP A 117 8.96 -7.08 5.61
CA ASP A 117 9.52 -6.95 4.28
C ASP A 117 9.96 -8.32 3.75
N ARG A 118 8.97 -9.20 3.54
CA ARG A 118 9.17 -10.45 2.82
C ARG A 118 8.87 -10.18 1.36
N HIS A 119 9.93 -10.06 0.58
CA HIS A 119 9.85 -10.06 -0.86
C HIS A 119 9.39 -11.45 -1.33
N TYR A 120 8.08 -11.65 -1.43
CA TYR A 120 7.54 -12.87 -2.01
C TYR A 120 7.48 -12.72 -3.52
N GLY A 121 8.17 -13.62 -4.25
CA GLY A 121 7.90 -13.84 -5.66
C GLY A 121 6.60 -14.65 -5.85
N LEU A 122 6.11 -14.73 -7.09
CA LEU A 122 4.88 -15.50 -7.40
C LEU A 122 5.01 -16.97 -6.97
N GLN A 123 6.17 -17.60 -7.20
CA GLN A 123 6.40 -18.99 -6.81
C GLN A 123 6.32 -19.19 -5.29
N GLU A 124 6.79 -18.24 -4.52
CA GLU A 124 6.71 -18.30 -3.06
C GLU A 124 5.29 -18.10 -2.55
N LEU A 125 4.54 -17.17 -3.15
CA LEU A 125 3.13 -16.99 -2.83
C LEU A 125 2.30 -18.25 -3.15
N SER A 126 2.57 -18.93 -4.26
CA SER A 126 1.97 -20.23 -4.57
C SER A 126 2.27 -21.26 -3.48
N LYS A 127 3.53 -21.38 -3.03
CA LYS A 127 3.92 -22.27 -1.93
C LYS A 127 3.25 -21.95 -0.59
N THR A 128 2.86 -20.70 -0.35
CA THR A 128 2.06 -20.34 0.84
C THR A 128 0.58 -20.73 0.72
N GLY A 129 0.16 -21.21 -0.46
CA GLY A 129 -1.22 -21.58 -0.74
C GLY A 129 -2.11 -20.40 -1.11
N MET A 130 -1.53 -19.25 -1.49
CA MET A 130 -2.30 -18.10 -1.96
C MET A 130 -3.03 -18.41 -3.27
N PHE A 131 -2.46 -19.25 -4.11
CA PHE A 131 -3.03 -19.78 -5.36
C PHE A 131 -2.30 -21.05 -5.77
N GLY A 132 -2.91 -21.84 -6.69
CA GLY A 132 -2.33 -23.08 -7.23
C GLY A 132 -1.44 -22.84 -8.45
N GLU A 133 -0.93 -23.95 -9.02
CA GLU A 133 -0.04 -23.90 -10.21
C GLU A 133 -0.78 -23.36 -11.46
N ILE A 134 -2.07 -23.63 -11.59
CA ILE A 134 -2.87 -23.15 -12.74
C ILE A 134 -2.96 -21.61 -12.72
N GLU A 135 -3.27 -21.06 -11.55
CA GLU A 135 -3.31 -19.59 -11.37
C GLU A 135 -1.92 -18.97 -11.52
N LEU A 136 -0.87 -19.64 -11.05
CA LEU A 136 0.51 -19.19 -11.21
C LEU A 136 0.88 -19.04 -12.69
N ASP A 137 0.58 -20.07 -13.51
CA ASP A 137 0.82 -20.04 -14.95
C ASP A 137 -0.01 -18.98 -15.67
N LEU A 138 -1.26 -18.78 -15.23
CA LEU A 138 -2.11 -17.71 -15.74
C LEU A 138 -1.56 -16.32 -15.41
N LEU A 139 -1.13 -16.08 -14.17
CA LEU A 139 -0.53 -14.80 -13.76
C LEU A 139 0.73 -14.50 -14.56
N ARG A 140 1.60 -15.48 -14.77
CA ARG A 140 2.78 -15.35 -15.64
C ARG A 140 2.42 -15.09 -17.10
N THR A 141 1.34 -15.70 -17.60
CA THR A 141 0.84 -15.48 -18.95
C THR A 141 0.31 -14.07 -19.14
N ILE A 142 -0.45 -13.54 -18.18
CA ILE A 142 -0.90 -12.15 -18.12
C ILE A 142 0.31 -11.20 -18.27
N LEU A 143 1.37 -11.43 -17.50
CA LEU A 143 2.57 -10.60 -17.55
C LEU A 143 3.30 -10.70 -18.89
N ARG A 144 3.54 -11.93 -19.40
CA ARG A 144 4.24 -12.16 -20.68
C ARG A 144 3.52 -11.54 -21.87
N ASN A 145 2.20 -11.59 -21.86
CA ASN A 145 1.36 -11.02 -22.92
C ASN A 145 1.11 -9.52 -22.74
N ARG A 146 1.73 -8.89 -21.72
CA ARG A 146 1.55 -7.47 -21.39
C ARG A 146 0.08 -7.09 -21.24
N GLN A 147 -0.73 -7.99 -20.70
CA GLN A 147 -2.14 -7.74 -20.44
C GLN A 147 -2.28 -6.85 -19.19
N ASN A 148 -3.28 -5.98 -19.21
CA ASN A 148 -3.57 -5.06 -18.13
C ASN A 148 -4.44 -5.74 -17.06
N PHE A 149 -4.15 -5.49 -15.80
CA PHE A 149 -4.86 -6.17 -14.72
C PHE A 149 -5.20 -5.26 -13.55
N LEU A 150 -6.26 -5.63 -12.86
CA LEU A 150 -6.73 -4.98 -11.63
C LEU A 150 -6.80 -6.02 -10.51
N ILE A 151 -6.06 -5.81 -9.42
CA ILE A 151 -6.12 -6.67 -8.24
C ILE A 151 -7.11 -6.07 -7.25
N ALA A 152 -8.21 -6.76 -7.02
CA ALA A 152 -9.27 -6.31 -6.14
C ALA A 152 -9.34 -7.14 -4.84
N GLY A 153 -9.85 -6.55 -3.76
CA GLY A 153 -10.04 -7.24 -2.48
C GLY A 153 -10.12 -6.28 -1.29
N ALA A 154 -10.46 -6.81 -0.13
CA ALA A 154 -10.56 -6.05 1.11
C ALA A 154 -9.20 -5.50 1.59
N ALA A 155 -9.22 -4.61 2.59
CA ALA A 155 -7.98 -4.18 3.27
C ALA A 155 -7.26 -5.38 3.89
N GLY A 156 -5.93 -5.42 3.80
CA GLY A 156 -5.12 -6.52 4.35
C GLY A 156 -5.22 -7.85 3.60
N ALA A 157 -5.98 -7.94 2.50
CA ALA A 157 -6.13 -9.17 1.71
C ALA A 157 -4.86 -9.61 0.97
N GLY A 158 -3.85 -8.73 0.85
CA GLY A 158 -2.59 -9.03 0.17
C GLY A 158 -2.52 -8.54 -1.28
N LYS A 159 -3.33 -7.54 -1.65
CA LYS A 159 -3.36 -6.95 -3.01
C LYS A 159 -2.00 -6.40 -3.43
N THR A 160 -1.40 -5.51 -2.62
CA THR A 160 -0.09 -4.91 -2.89
C THR A 160 1.02 -5.96 -2.90
N THR A 161 0.93 -6.97 -2.03
CA THR A 161 1.86 -8.11 -2.03
C THR A 161 1.81 -8.88 -3.35
N LEU A 162 0.61 -9.17 -3.86
CA LEU A 162 0.44 -9.85 -5.15
C LEU A 162 0.89 -8.96 -6.32
N LEU A 163 0.53 -7.66 -6.31
CA LEU A 163 1.00 -6.70 -7.32
C LEU A 163 2.52 -6.67 -7.38
N ARG A 164 3.18 -6.54 -6.23
CA ARG A 164 4.64 -6.57 -6.12
C ARG A 164 5.23 -7.87 -6.67
N ALA A 165 4.68 -9.02 -6.28
CA ALA A 165 5.14 -10.32 -6.75
C ALA A 165 4.98 -10.49 -8.27
N MET A 166 3.90 -9.97 -8.85
CA MET A 166 3.72 -9.96 -10.30
C MET A 166 4.77 -9.08 -10.98
N LEU A 167 4.97 -7.87 -10.50
CA LEU A 167 5.94 -6.93 -11.08
C LEU A 167 7.39 -7.42 -10.95
N SER A 168 7.74 -8.17 -9.90
CA SER A 168 9.08 -8.75 -9.73
C SER A 168 9.45 -9.79 -10.78
N GLU A 169 8.47 -10.38 -11.48
CA GLU A 169 8.71 -11.29 -12.62
C GLU A 169 9.14 -10.53 -13.91
N CYS A 170 9.20 -9.18 -13.86
CA CYS A 170 9.55 -8.32 -15.01
C CYS A 170 10.85 -7.52 -14.79
N PRO A 171 12.00 -8.15 -14.43
CA PRO A 171 13.20 -7.44 -13.97
C PRO A 171 13.90 -6.60 -15.06
N SER A 172 13.66 -6.90 -16.33
CA SER A 172 14.25 -6.18 -17.46
C SER A 172 13.42 -4.98 -17.93
N GLU A 173 12.22 -4.79 -17.39
CA GLU A 173 11.31 -3.73 -17.79
C GLU A 173 11.43 -2.51 -16.86
N ARG A 174 11.25 -1.32 -17.43
CA ARG A 174 11.16 -0.08 -16.66
C ARG A 174 9.78 0.04 -16.04
N ILE A 175 9.71 -0.16 -14.74
CA ILE A 175 8.46 -0.11 -13.96
C ILE A 175 8.39 1.20 -13.20
N ILE A 176 7.30 1.96 -13.41
CA ILE A 176 7.01 3.16 -12.64
C ILE A 176 5.79 2.88 -11.77
N ALA A 177 5.99 2.87 -10.46
CA ALA A 177 4.93 2.78 -9.48
C ALA A 177 4.48 4.17 -9.03
N VAL A 178 3.18 4.36 -8.93
CA VAL A 178 2.54 5.58 -8.43
C VAL A 178 1.73 5.23 -7.19
N GLU A 179 2.06 5.83 -6.06
CA GLU A 179 1.54 5.45 -4.76
C GLU A 179 1.30 6.66 -3.86
N ASP A 180 0.38 6.55 -2.91
CA ASP A 180 0.25 7.57 -1.85
C ASP A 180 1.43 7.51 -0.89
N VAL A 181 1.83 6.30 -0.55
CA VAL A 181 2.98 5.96 0.29
C VAL A 181 3.64 4.74 -0.35
N GLY A 182 4.95 4.75 -0.50
CA GLY A 182 5.69 3.68 -1.17
C GLY A 182 5.59 2.35 -0.41
N GLU A 183 4.90 1.39 -0.99
CA GLU A 183 4.72 0.04 -0.46
C GLU A 183 5.23 -1.04 -1.44
N ILE A 184 5.19 -0.76 -2.76
CA ILE A 184 5.54 -1.74 -3.80
C ILE A 184 7.01 -2.10 -3.76
N GLY A 185 7.93 -1.18 -3.60
CA GLY A 185 9.37 -1.35 -3.41
C GLY A 185 10.01 -2.59 -4.06
N LEU A 186 10.40 -2.54 -5.33
CA LEU A 186 11.10 -3.64 -6.00
C LEU A 186 12.61 -3.44 -5.89
N GLU A 187 13.35 -4.53 -5.73
CA GLU A 187 14.82 -4.52 -5.73
C GLU A 187 15.41 -4.56 -7.15
N SER A 188 14.57 -4.63 -8.19
CA SER A 188 15.03 -4.68 -9.58
C SER A 188 15.58 -3.34 -10.06
N GLY A 189 16.63 -3.37 -10.86
CA GLY A 189 17.45 -2.23 -11.24
C GLY A 189 16.76 -1.10 -12.04
N HIS A 190 15.51 -1.26 -12.51
CA HIS A 190 14.80 -0.24 -13.26
C HIS A 190 13.40 0.06 -12.71
N PHE A 191 13.30 0.07 -11.37
CA PHE A 191 12.09 0.42 -10.65
C PHE A 191 12.15 1.87 -10.15
N ILE A 192 11.05 2.61 -10.33
CA ILE A 192 10.89 3.99 -9.87
C ILE A 192 9.57 4.08 -9.11
N SER A 193 9.61 4.56 -7.86
CA SER A 193 8.43 4.88 -7.07
C SER A 193 8.22 6.40 -7.04
N LEU A 194 7.02 6.82 -7.46
CA LEU A 194 6.54 8.19 -7.35
C LEU A 194 5.48 8.24 -6.26
N GLN A 195 5.66 9.12 -5.29
CA GLN A 195 4.75 9.23 -4.14
C GLN A 195 4.05 10.59 -4.10
N THR A 196 2.80 10.60 -3.63
CA THR A 196 2.06 11.84 -3.46
C THR A 196 2.72 12.74 -2.43
N ARG A 197 2.49 14.04 -2.58
CA ARG A 197 2.90 15.04 -1.61
C ARG A 197 1.69 15.86 -1.18
N GLN A 198 1.50 16.00 0.12
CA GLN A 198 0.48 16.90 0.66
C GLN A 198 0.86 18.37 0.39
N ALA A 199 -0.17 19.23 0.30
CA ALA A 199 0.05 20.66 0.29
C ALA A 199 0.80 21.11 1.56
N ASN A 200 1.61 22.17 1.43
CA ASN A 200 2.22 22.83 2.59
C ASN A 200 1.15 23.64 3.36
N ASN A 201 1.57 24.31 4.45
CA ASN A 201 0.68 25.10 5.30
C ASN A 201 0.01 26.29 4.58
N GLU A 202 0.54 26.68 3.40
CA GLU A 202 -0.03 27.71 2.54
C GLU A 202 -0.99 27.15 1.48
N GLY A 203 -1.25 25.84 1.51
CA GLY A 203 -2.06 25.13 0.52
C GLY A 203 -1.35 24.91 -0.82
N ALA A 204 -0.04 25.15 -0.90
CA ALA A 204 0.73 25.01 -2.13
C ALA A 204 1.54 23.69 -2.18
N GLY A 205 1.90 23.27 -3.39
CA GLY A 205 2.84 22.17 -3.60
C GLY A 205 2.24 20.78 -3.50
N GLU A 206 0.91 20.62 -3.49
CA GLU A 206 0.27 19.31 -3.57
C GLU A 206 0.63 18.57 -4.86
N ILE A 207 0.90 17.29 -4.74
CA ILE A 207 1.09 16.37 -5.88
C ILE A 207 0.16 15.19 -5.68
N THR A 208 -0.88 15.11 -6.51
CA THR A 208 -1.91 14.07 -6.46
C THR A 208 -1.49 12.82 -7.24
N LEU A 209 -2.13 11.67 -6.96
CA LEU A 209 -1.94 10.44 -7.74
C LEU A 209 -2.21 10.65 -9.23
N ASP A 210 -3.30 11.34 -9.58
CA ASP A 210 -3.63 11.65 -10.98
C ASP A 210 -2.51 12.41 -11.69
N ARG A 211 -1.94 13.42 -11.04
CA ARG A 211 -0.78 14.15 -11.58
C ARG A 211 0.42 13.23 -11.77
N LEU A 212 0.71 12.38 -10.79
CA LEU A 212 1.84 11.43 -10.88
C LEU A 212 1.67 10.42 -12.00
N VAL A 213 0.47 9.90 -12.24
CA VAL A 213 0.21 9.01 -13.39
C VAL A 213 0.52 9.74 -14.70
N ARG A 214 0.08 10.99 -14.85
CA ARG A 214 0.39 11.81 -16.05
C ARG A 214 1.89 12.05 -16.23
N GLU A 215 2.62 12.30 -15.17
CA GLU A 215 4.07 12.47 -15.25
C GLU A 215 4.79 11.14 -15.55
N ALA A 216 4.34 10.03 -14.93
CA ALA A 216 4.87 8.69 -15.20
C ALA A 216 4.82 8.33 -16.71
N LEU A 217 3.72 8.69 -17.40
CA LEU A 217 3.55 8.45 -18.83
C LEU A 217 4.63 9.13 -19.69
N ARG A 218 5.20 10.26 -19.25
CA ARG A 218 6.28 10.98 -19.92
C ARG A 218 7.66 10.43 -19.63
N MET A 219 7.77 9.51 -18.65
CA MET A 219 9.04 8.94 -18.22
C MET A 219 9.42 7.66 -18.96
N ARG A 220 8.75 7.34 -20.07
CA ARG A 220 8.97 6.14 -20.89
C ARG A 220 8.85 4.85 -20.06
N PRO A 221 7.74 4.60 -19.38
CA PRO A 221 7.52 3.36 -18.65
C PRO A 221 7.33 2.20 -19.63
N ASP A 222 7.88 1.04 -19.32
CA ASP A 222 7.44 -0.21 -19.91
C ASP A 222 6.18 -0.73 -19.24
N ARG A 223 6.05 -0.46 -17.91
CA ARG A 223 4.82 -0.73 -17.13
C ARG A 223 4.54 0.40 -16.16
N ILE A 224 3.26 0.70 -15.97
CA ILE A 224 2.79 1.59 -14.91
C ILE A 224 2.04 0.75 -13.89
N ALA A 225 2.39 0.91 -12.63
CA ALA A 225 1.69 0.32 -11.50
C ALA A 225 1.09 1.42 -10.63
N VAL A 226 -0.19 1.32 -10.30
CA VAL A 226 -0.84 2.22 -9.34
C VAL A 226 -1.11 1.44 -8.07
N GLY A 227 -0.52 1.86 -6.96
CA GLY A 227 -0.61 1.16 -5.68
C GLY A 227 -2.05 0.94 -5.26
N GLU A 228 -2.90 1.97 -5.38
CA GLU A 228 -4.34 1.87 -5.16
C GLU A 228 -5.08 2.91 -6.00
N VAL A 229 -6.14 2.50 -6.68
CA VAL A 229 -7.03 3.41 -7.40
C VAL A 229 -8.30 3.66 -6.59
N ARG A 230 -8.64 4.95 -6.42
CA ARG A 230 -9.80 5.38 -5.64
C ARG A 230 -10.45 6.67 -6.15
N GLY A 231 -9.87 7.31 -7.18
CA GLY A 231 -10.30 8.59 -7.73
C GLY A 231 -9.89 8.80 -9.18
N ALA A 232 -9.53 10.03 -9.53
CA ALA A 232 -9.26 10.47 -10.89
C ALA A 232 -8.06 9.76 -11.56
N GLU A 233 -7.11 9.27 -10.77
CA GLU A 233 -5.96 8.49 -11.26
C GLU A 233 -6.38 7.24 -12.03
N LEU A 234 -7.52 6.62 -11.66
CA LEU A 234 -8.08 5.49 -12.42
C LEU A 234 -8.39 5.88 -13.86
N LEU A 235 -9.07 7.01 -14.05
CA LEU A 235 -9.42 7.47 -15.39
C LEU A 235 -8.19 7.78 -16.23
N THR A 236 -7.21 8.47 -15.66
CA THR A 236 -5.96 8.78 -16.34
C THR A 236 -5.18 7.51 -16.69
N MET A 237 -5.11 6.53 -15.79
CA MET A 237 -4.50 5.23 -16.05
C MET A 237 -5.22 4.48 -17.19
N VAL A 238 -6.54 4.36 -17.13
CA VAL A 238 -7.36 3.67 -18.13
C VAL A 238 -7.18 4.30 -19.53
N GLN A 239 -7.16 5.63 -19.61
CA GLN A 239 -6.89 6.33 -20.87
C GLN A 239 -5.49 6.00 -21.41
N ALA A 240 -4.48 5.93 -20.55
CA ALA A 240 -3.13 5.56 -20.95
C ALA A 240 -3.06 4.12 -21.46
N LEU A 241 -3.69 3.17 -20.76
CA LEU A 241 -3.74 1.77 -21.15
C LEU A 241 -4.44 1.59 -22.51
N ASN A 242 -5.49 2.35 -22.80
CA ASN A 242 -6.21 2.35 -24.08
C ASN A 242 -5.40 3.00 -25.22
N THR A 243 -4.32 3.74 -24.93
CA THR A 243 -3.53 4.47 -25.92
C THR A 243 -2.10 3.93 -26.10
N GLY A 244 -1.86 2.67 -25.72
CA GLY A 244 -0.63 1.96 -26.05
C GLY A 244 0.31 1.66 -24.88
N HIS A 245 -0.05 2.02 -23.64
CA HIS A 245 0.72 1.66 -22.45
C HIS A 245 0.24 0.34 -21.87
N SER A 246 0.54 -0.79 -22.53
CA SER A 246 0.09 -2.13 -22.11
C SER A 246 0.92 -2.73 -20.98
N GLY A 247 0.34 -3.67 -20.22
CA GLY A 247 0.99 -4.39 -19.12
C GLY A 247 0.92 -3.66 -17.79
N GLY A 248 0.06 -2.65 -17.66
CA GLY A 248 -0.17 -1.93 -16.43
C GLY A 248 -0.98 -2.73 -15.42
N GLY A 249 -0.78 -2.43 -14.14
CA GLY A 249 -1.51 -3.03 -13.02
C GLY A 249 -1.87 -2.03 -11.94
N ALA A 250 -3.00 -2.26 -11.26
CA ALA A 250 -3.41 -1.46 -10.12
C ALA A 250 -4.09 -2.30 -9.06
N THR A 251 -4.22 -1.76 -7.83
CA THR A 251 -5.10 -2.37 -6.82
C THR A 251 -6.36 -1.56 -6.60
N LEU A 252 -7.43 -2.23 -6.17
CA LEU A 252 -8.73 -1.64 -5.87
C LEU A 252 -9.33 -2.27 -4.62
N HIS A 253 -9.87 -1.46 -3.73
CA HIS A 253 -10.68 -1.98 -2.62
C HIS A 253 -12.07 -2.42 -3.11
N ALA A 254 -12.37 -3.69 -2.91
CA ALA A 254 -13.68 -4.29 -3.15
C ALA A 254 -13.95 -5.44 -2.17
N ASN A 255 -15.20 -5.64 -1.79
CA ASN A 255 -15.59 -6.67 -0.82
C ASN A 255 -15.85 -8.05 -1.46
N SER A 256 -16.17 -8.10 -2.75
CA SER A 256 -16.32 -9.31 -3.55
C SER A 256 -15.92 -9.03 -5.00
N PHE A 257 -15.73 -10.10 -5.79
CA PHE A 257 -15.46 -9.97 -7.22
C PHE A 257 -16.59 -9.21 -7.93
N GLU A 258 -17.83 -9.53 -7.62
CA GLU A 258 -19.04 -8.93 -8.21
C GLU A 258 -19.16 -7.45 -7.86
N SER A 259 -18.68 -7.03 -6.69
CA SER A 259 -18.72 -5.62 -6.26
C SER A 259 -17.69 -4.71 -6.93
N VAL A 260 -16.74 -5.28 -7.69
CA VAL A 260 -15.72 -4.50 -8.42
C VAL A 260 -16.35 -3.48 -9.37
N ALA A 261 -17.34 -3.92 -10.17
CA ALA A 261 -18.03 -3.03 -11.10
C ALA A 261 -18.72 -1.85 -10.38
N SER A 262 -19.44 -2.13 -9.29
CA SER A 262 -20.09 -1.07 -8.50
C SER A 262 -19.07 -0.09 -7.91
N ARG A 263 -17.92 -0.58 -7.47
CA ARG A 263 -16.84 0.28 -6.92
C ARG A 263 -16.24 1.19 -7.99
N LEU A 264 -16.00 0.65 -9.19
CA LEU A 264 -15.51 1.44 -10.33
C LEU A 264 -16.54 2.50 -10.77
N GLY A 265 -17.83 2.13 -10.81
CA GLY A 265 -18.90 3.08 -11.09
C GLY A 265 -18.97 4.21 -10.07
N ALA A 266 -18.77 3.91 -8.78
CA ALA A 266 -18.70 4.94 -7.72
C ALA A 266 -17.51 5.90 -7.91
N ILE A 267 -16.35 5.41 -8.37
CA ILE A 267 -15.22 6.26 -8.74
C ILE A 267 -15.57 7.14 -9.94
N GLY A 268 -16.29 6.58 -10.95
CA GLY A 268 -16.79 7.37 -12.08
C GLY A 268 -17.61 8.58 -11.62
N TRP A 269 -18.51 8.39 -10.68
CA TRP A 269 -19.30 9.48 -10.09
C TRP A 269 -18.43 10.59 -9.48
N GLN A 270 -17.38 10.21 -8.74
CA GLN A 270 -16.44 11.20 -8.18
C GLN A 270 -15.71 11.98 -9.28
N CYS A 271 -15.47 11.35 -10.42
CA CYS A 271 -14.86 11.97 -11.60
C CYS A 271 -15.88 12.69 -12.52
N ARG A 272 -17.14 12.84 -12.10
CA ARG A 272 -18.24 13.42 -12.90
C ARG A 272 -18.50 12.66 -14.20
N MET A 273 -18.25 11.35 -14.21
CA MET A 273 -18.47 10.45 -15.32
C MET A 273 -19.62 9.48 -14.97
N PRO A 274 -20.56 9.22 -15.88
CA PRO A 274 -21.59 8.20 -15.66
C PRO A 274 -20.93 6.82 -15.38
N ALA A 275 -21.53 6.05 -14.47
CA ALA A 275 -20.98 4.75 -14.06
C ALA A 275 -20.80 3.79 -15.23
N GLU A 276 -21.76 3.74 -16.15
CA GLU A 276 -21.71 2.88 -17.35
C GLU A 276 -20.55 3.27 -18.28
N GLU A 277 -20.32 4.57 -18.48
CA GLU A 277 -19.22 5.05 -19.28
C GLU A 277 -17.86 4.71 -18.68
N MET A 278 -17.69 4.89 -17.36
CA MET A 278 -16.51 4.46 -16.63
C MET A 278 -16.26 2.95 -16.82
N LEU A 279 -17.31 2.13 -16.65
CA LEU A 279 -17.19 0.68 -16.81
C LEU A 279 -16.81 0.29 -18.24
N ASN A 280 -17.36 0.96 -19.25
CA ASN A 280 -17.00 0.70 -20.65
C ASN A 280 -15.53 1.04 -20.92
N GLN A 281 -15.02 2.16 -20.39
CA GLN A 281 -13.61 2.50 -20.55
C GLN A 281 -12.70 1.52 -19.81
N VAL A 282 -13.07 1.09 -18.61
CA VAL A 282 -12.31 0.10 -17.85
C VAL A 282 -12.32 -1.27 -18.55
N ARG A 283 -13.47 -1.71 -19.08
CA ARG A 283 -13.56 -2.98 -19.85
C ARG A 283 -12.70 -2.98 -21.10
N ALA A 284 -12.53 -1.82 -21.73
CA ALA A 284 -11.65 -1.69 -22.89
C ALA A 284 -10.17 -1.73 -22.54
N ALA A 285 -9.81 -1.28 -21.32
CA ALA A 285 -8.43 -1.11 -20.88
C ALA A 285 -7.90 -2.27 -20.03
N ILE A 286 -8.74 -2.91 -19.22
CA ILE A 286 -8.36 -3.94 -18.25
C ILE A 286 -8.80 -5.31 -18.76
N ASP A 287 -7.82 -6.17 -19.02
CA ASP A 287 -8.06 -7.53 -19.50
C ASP A 287 -8.51 -8.46 -18.36
N TRP A 288 -7.95 -8.27 -17.16
CA TRP A 288 -8.13 -9.20 -16.03
C TRP A 288 -8.41 -8.48 -14.71
N VAL A 289 -9.38 -9.01 -14.00
CA VAL A 289 -9.60 -8.72 -12.56
C VAL A 289 -9.18 -9.95 -11.76
N ILE A 290 -8.27 -9.73 -10.78
CA ILE A 290 -7.77 -10.74 -9.88
C ILE A 290 -8.31 -10.42 -8.49
N PHE A 291 -9.22 -11.24 -7.97
CA PHE A 291 -9.83 -10.99 -6.67
C PHE A 291 -9.12 -11.78 -5.57
N VAL A 292 -8.63 -11.06 -4.56
CA VAL A 292 -7.93 -11.62 -3.41
C VAL A 292 -8.78 -11.44 -2.16
N GLY A 293 -9.00 -12.52 -1.44
CA GLY A 293 -9.77 -12.51 -0.19
C GLY A 293 -9.11 -13.33 0.91
N VAL A 294 -9.69 -13.27 2.10
CA VAL A 294 -9.30 -14.10 3.25
C VAL A 294 -10.33 -15.21 3.41
N GLN A 295 -9.86 -16.45 3.41
CA GLN A 295 -10.70 -17.63 3.60
C GLN A 295 -10.06 -18.56 4.65
N GLY A 296 -10.77 -18.81 5.74
CA GLY A 296 -10.23 -19.62 6.84
C GLY A 296 -8.96 -19.04 7.48
N GLY A 297 -8.82 -17.71 7.50
CA GLY A 297 -7.63 -17.02 8.00
C GLY A 297 -6.44 -16.96 7.03
N ALA A 298 -6.54 -17.59 5.86
CA ALA A 298 -5.51 -17.58 4.82
C ALA A 298 -5.88 -16.62 3.68
N ARG A 299 -4.90 -15.87 3.17
CA ARG A 299 -5.05 -15.02 1.98
C ARG A 299 -5.05 -15.90 0.73
N ARG A 300 -6.03 -15.71 -0.15
CA ARG A 300 -6.16 -16.51 -1.38
C ARG A 300 -6.62 -15.68 -2.56
N VAL A 301 -6.11 -15.99 -3.74
CA VAL A 301 -6.73 -15.61 -5.00
C VAL A 301 -8.00 -16.47 -5.14
N GLN A 302 -9.15 -15.81 -5.09
CA GLN A 302 -10.45 -16.49 -5.10
C GLN A 302 -11.03 -16.57 -6.51
N ARG A 303 -10.69 -15.60 -7.35
CA ARG A 303 -11.17 -15.55 -8.73
C ARG A 303 -10.23 -14.72 -9.63
N ILE A 304 -10.05 -15.18 -10.86
CA ILE A 304 -9.41 -14.44 -11.95
C ILE A 304 -10.38 -14.49 -13.13
N GLY A 305 -10.69 -13.35 -13.71
CA GLY A 305 -11.62 -13.26 -14.83
C GLY A 305 -11.71 -11.85 -15.41
N PRO A 306 -12.52 -11.66 -16.46
CA PRO A 306 -12.82 -10.32 -16.97
C PRO A 306 -13.61 -9.51 -15.93
N LEU A 307 -13.72 -8.20 -16.14
CA LEU A 307 -14.53 -7.31 -15.30
C LEU A 307 -15.99 -7.82 -15.28
N PRO A 308 -16.57 -8.03 -14.08
CA PRO A 308 -17.93 -8.53 -13.93
C PRO A 308 -19.01 -7.55 -14.44
#